data_9c7b7b663ffea8ccfa824e869c5d78a0
#
_entry.id   9c7b7b663ffea8ccfa824e869c5d78a0
#
_cell.length_a   1.000
_cell.length_b   1.000
_cell.length_c   1.000
_cell.angle_alpha   90.00
_cell.angle_beta   90.00
_cell.angle_gamma   90.00
#
_symmetry.space_group_name_H-M   'P 1'
#
loop_
_entity.id
_entity.type
_entity.pdbx_description
1 polymer ?
#
loop_
_entity_poly.entity_id
_entity_poly.type
_entity_poly.pdbx_seq_one_letter_code
_entity_poly.pdbx_strand_id
1 'polypeptide(L)'
;ERAAFAELQKGGAAAAQARDTLIRHNLRLVAHICKKYYAGNSAQDDMISIGTIGLIKAVDTFDPAKGKRFASYASRCIENAILSQQNKRRLRWKTMNLLGQNGLCSAA
;
A
#
# COMPACT_ATOMS: atom_id res chain seq x y z
N GLU A 1 3.87 17.43 -9.87
CA GLU A 1 2.80 16.44 -9.74
C GLU A 1 1.60 16.73 -10.62
N ARG A 2 1.17 17.99 -10.70
CA ARG A 2 0.04 18.37 -11.56
C ARG A 2 0.30 18.06 -13.02
N ALA A 3 1.51 18.34 -13.48
CA ALA A 3 1.91 18.03 -14.84
C ALA A 3 1.85 16.53 -15.13
N ALA A 4 2.30 15.73 -14.17
CA ALA A 4 2.28 14.27 -14.31
C ALA A 4 0.86 13.73 -14.35
N PHE A 5 -0.05 14.29 -13.54
CA PHE A 5 -1.45 13.88 -13.58
C PHE A 5 -2.14 14.30 -14.88
N ALA A 6 -1.79 15.47 -15.41
CA ALA A 6 -2.30 15.90 -16.71
C ALA A 6 -1.85 14.94 -17.82
N GLU A 7 -0.60 14.49 -17.78
CA GLU A 7 -0.07 13.51 -18.72
C GLU A 7 -0.79 12.17 -18.61
N LEU A 8 -1.10 11.73 -17.36
CA LEU A 8 -1.87 10.52 -17.14
C LEU A 8 -3.21 10.52 -17.83
N GLN A 9 -3.89 11.66 -17.78
CA GLN A 9 -5.21 11.80 -18.39
C GLN A 9 -5.19 11.73 -19.91
N LYS A 10 -4.04 12.04 -20.51
CA LYS A 10 -3.90 11.98 -21.97
C LYS A 10 -3.76 10.56 -22.51
N GLY A 11 -3.33 9.63 -21.67
CA GLY A 11 -3.13 8.24 -22.08
C GLY A 11 -1.86 8.02 -22.91
N GLY A 12 -1.63 6.79 -23.32
CA GLY A 12 -0.50 6.42 -24.16
C GLY A 12 0.82 6.27 -23.42
N ALA A 13 1.93 6.36 -24.14
CA ALA A 13 3.28 6.17 -23.57
C ALA A 13 3.62 7.25 -22.55
N ALA A 14 3.18 8.48 -22.78
CA ALA A 14 3.39 9.59 -21.85
C ALA A 14 2.70 9.34 -20.52
N ALA A 15 1.53 8.73 -20.53
CA ALA A 15 0.81 8.36 -19.32
C ALA A 15 1.57 7.31 -18.52
N ALA A 16 2.15 6.32 -19.18
CA ALA A 16 2.94 5.29 -18.51
C ALA A 16 4.16 5.89 -17.83
N GLN A 17 4.85 6.81 -18.50
CA GLN A 17 6.01 7.49 -17.92
C GLN A 17 5.62 8.38 -16.75
N ALA A 18 4.50 9.11 -16.87
CA ALA A 18 4.00 9.96 -15.81
C ALA A 18 3.63 9.14 -14.56
N ARG A 19 3.01 8.00 -14.77
CA ARG A 19 2.67 7.07 -13.70
C ARG A 19 3.92 6.60 -12.97
N ASP A 20 4.92 6.17 -13.72
CA ASP A 20 6.20 5.72 -13.15
C ASP A 20 6.89 6.82 -12.36
N THR A 21 6.90 8.04 -12.90
CA THR A 21 7.48 9.21 -12.24
C THR A 21 6.77 9.50 -10.92
N LEU A 22 5.45 9.47 -10.90
CA LEU A 22 4.67 9.70 -9.68
C LEU A 22 4.98 8.66 -8.62
N ILE A 23 5.09 7.41 -9.01
CA ILE A 23 5.42 6.32 -8.09
C ILE A 23 6.82 6.53 -7.52
N ARG A 24 7.80 6.78 -8.35
CA ARG A 24 9.19 6.98 -7.91
C ARG A 24 9.34 8.16 -6.96
N HIS A 25 8.70 9.29 -7.28
CA HIS A 25 8.81 10.50 -6.47
C HIS A 25 8.16 10.34 -5.09
N ASN A 26 7.28 9.39 -4.94
CA ASN A 26 6.55 9.17 -3.69
C ASN A 26 7.00 7.93 -2.91
N LEU A 27 8.08 7.27 -3.33
CA LEU A 27 8.61 6.12 -2.59
C LEU A 27 9.11 6.51 -1.20
N ARG A 28 9.61 7.72 -1.02
CA ARG A 28 9.97 8.22 0.32
C ARG A 28 8.78 8.27 1.25
N LEU A 29 7.64 8.66 0.71
CA LEU A 29 6.41 8.69 1.48
C LEU A 29 6.04 7.30 1.97
N VAL A 30 6.17 6.31 1.10
CA VAL A 30 5.95 4.90 1.46
C VAL A 30 6.87 4.50 2.61
N ALA A 31 8.16 4.77 2.48
CA ALA A 31 9.14 4.42 3.51
C ALA A 31 8.85 5.11 4.83
N HIS A 32 8.47 6.39 4.76
CA HIS A 32 8.14 7.16 5.96
C HIS A 32 6.93 6.60 6.69
N ILE A 33 5.89 6.25 5.96
CA ILE A 33 4.68 5.67 6.56
C ILE A 33 4.98 4.27 7.10
N CYS A 34 5.74 3.47 6.38
CA CYS A 34 6.09 2.12 6.83
C CYS A 34 6.83 2.13 8.15
N LYS A 35 7.66 3.14 8.40
CA LYS A 35 8.40 3.25 9.67
C LYS A 35 7.49 3.26 10.89
N LYS A 36 6.27 3.75 10.75
CA LYS A 36 5.31 3.77 11.85
C LYS A 36 4.81 2.39 12.21
N TYR A 37 4.88 1.44 11.31
CA TYR A 37 4.19 0.17 11.43
C TYR A 37 5.08 -1.04 11.62
N TYR A 38 6.36 -0.97 11.30
CA TYR A 38 7.18 -2.17 11.45
C TYR A 38 8.02 -2.21 12.73
N ALA A 39 8.23 -1.14 13.41
CA ALA A 39 8.78 -1.08 14.79
C ALA A 39 9.79 -2.20 15.13
N GLY A 40 10.80 -2.38 14.31
CA GLY A 40 11.87 -3.34 14.58
C GLY A 40 11.61 -4.77 14.17
N ASN A 41 10.50 -5.07 13.56
CA ASN A 41 10.21 -6.41 13.04
C ASN A 41 10.90 -6.65 11.70
N SER A 42 11.11 -7.92 11.38
CA SER A 42 11.79 -8.37 10.17
C SER A 42 10.97 -8.18 8.89
N ALA A 43 9.78 -7.61 8.97
CA ALA A 43 8.86 -7.50 7.85
C ALA A 43 8.97 -6.16 7.11
N GLN A 44 10.08 -5.45 7.26
CA GLN A 44 10.26 -4.12 6.68
C GLN A 44 10.12 -4.15 5.14
N ASP A 45 10.77 -5.09 4.49
CA ASP A 45 10.73 -5.20 3.04
C ASP A 45 9.32 -5.53 2.54
N ASP A 46 8.62 -6.40 3.25
CA ASP A 46 7.24 -6.75 2.94
C ASP A 46 6.32 -5.54 3.08
N MET A 47 6.50 -4.75 4.14
CA MET A 47 5.69 -3.54 4.35
C MET A 47 5.93 -2.50 3.27
N ILE A 48 7.17 -2.32 2.84
CA ILE A 48 7.49 -1.40 1.75
C ILE A 48 6.81 -1.85 0.46
N SER A 49 6.84 -3.15 0.17
CA SER A 49 6.16 -3.71 -0.99
C SER A 49 4.66 -3.48 -0.93
N ILE A 50 4.04 -3.73 0.21
CA ILE A 50 2.61 -3.53 0.41
C ILE A 50 2.26 -2.05 0.30
N GLY A 51 3.06 -1.19 0.93
CA GLY A 51 2.88 0.26 0.84
C GLY A 51 3.00 0.77 -0.58
N THR A 52 3.93 0.21 -1.35
CA THR A 52 4.10 0.56 -2.76
C THR A 52 2.88 0.17 -3.58
N ILE A 53 2.26 -0.97 -3.30
CA ILE A 53 1.00 -1.37 -3.93
C ILE A 53 -0.09 -0.35 -3.61
N GLY A 54 -0.17 0.12 -2.37
CA GLY A 54 -1.09 1.17 -1.98
C GLY A 54 -0.85 2.46 -2.73
N LEU A 55 0.42 2.84 -2.91
CA LEU A 55 0.79 4.01 -3.69
C LEU A 55 0.38 3.88 -5.15
N ILE A 56 0.59 2.71 -5.75
CA ILE A 56 0.18 2.45 -7.13
C ILE A 56 -1.33 2.63 -7.29
N LYS A 57 -2.11 2.09 -6.36
CA LYS A 57 -3.55 2.28 -6.35
C LYS A 57 -3.92 3.76 -6.23
N ALA A 58 -3.19 4.51 -5.40
CA ALA A 58 -3.42 5.93 -5.23
C ALA A 58 -3.20 6.69 -6.53
N VAL A 59 -2.13 6.38 -7.24
CA VAL A 59 -1.84 7.00 -8.54
C VAL A 59 -2.95 6.70 -9.55
N ASP A 60 -3.42 5.46 -9.56
CA ASP A 60 -4.43 5.02 -10.53
C ASP A 60 -5.83 5.56 -10.23
N THR A 61 -6.14 5.86 -8.97
CA THR A 61 -7.49 6.24 -8.56
C THR A 61 -7.63 7.71 -8.15
N PHE A 62 -6.53 8.44 -8.04
CA PHE A 62 -6.57 9.83 -7.61
C PHE A 62 -7.24 10.71 -8.66
N ASP A 63 -8.16 11.55 -8.22
CA ASP A 63 -8.83 12.53 -9.08
C ASP A 63 -8.37 13.94 -8.67
N PRO A 64 -7.54 14.60 -9.50
CA PRO A 64 -7.07 15.96 -9.20
C PRO A 64 -8.20 16.98 -9.10
N ALA A 65 -9.34 16.71 -9.74
CA ALA A 65 -10.48 17.63 -9.75
C ALA A 65 -11.18 17.74 -8.41
N LYS A 66 -10.94 16.80 -7.48
CA LYS A 66 -11.59 16.82 -6.17
C LYS A 66 -10.95 17.78 -5.17
N GLY A 67 -9.90 18.49 -5.56
CA GLY A 67 -9.29 19.51 -4.72
C GLY A 67 -8.44 19.03 -3.57
N LYS A 68 -8.23 17.74 -3.44
CA LYS A 68 -7.38 17.16 -2.39
C LYS A 68 -5.93 17.05 -2.88
N ARG A 69 -4.99 17.12 -1.94
CA ARG A 69 -3.59 16.92 -2.27
C ARG A 69 -3.30 15.44 -2.47
N PHE A 70 -2.50 15.13 -3.47
CA PHE A 70 -2.12 13.75 -3.75
C PHE A 70 -1.42 13.10 -2.57
N ALA A 71 -0.50 13.80 -1.90
CA ALA A 71 0.23 13.26 -0.76
C ALA A 71 -0.70 12.77 0.35
N SER A 72 -1.75 13.52 0.65
CA SER A 72 -2.73 13.12 1.66
C SER A 72 -3.52 11.89 1.24
N TYR A 73 -3.94 11.87 0.00
CA TYR A 73 -4.67 10.74 -0.56
C TYR A 73 -3.80 9.48 -0.60
N ALA A 74 -2.57 9.62 -1.09
CA ALA A 74 -1.62 8.51 -1.17
C ALA A 74 -1.29 7.96 0.21
N SER A 75 -1.10 8.83 1.20
CA SER A 75 -0.84 8.42 2.58
C SER A 75 -1.94 7.50 3.09
N ARG A 76 -3.19 7.85 2.85
CA ARG A 76 -4.33 7.02 3.24
C ARG A 76 -4.32 5.68 2.55
N CYS A 77 -4.08 5.67 1.25
CA CYS A 77 -4.05 4.43 0.48
C CYS A 77 -2.93 3.51 0.97
N ILE A 78 -1.76 4.07 1.24
CA ILE A 78 -0.62 3.32 1.75
C ILE A 78 -0.94 2.75 3.14
N GLU A 79 -1.46 3.57 4.04
CA GLU A 79 -1.84 3.12 5.38
C GLU A 79 -2.89 2.03 5.34
N ASN A 80 -3.91 2.21 4.51
CA ASN A 80 -4.98 1.23 4.37
C ASN A 80 -4.44 -0.10 3.85
N ALA A 81 -3.50 -0.06 2.90
CA ALA A 81 -2.88 -1.28 2.38
C ALA A 81 -2.10 -2.01 3.47
N ILE A 82 -1.32 -1.28 4.25
CA ILE A 82 -0.53 -1.84 5.35
C ILE A 82 -1.44 -2.42 6.43
N LEU A 83 -2.43 -1.66 6.87
CA LEU A 83 -3.36 -2.09 7.90
C LEU A 83 -4.19 -3.30 7.47
N SER A 84 -4.63 -3.30 6.22
CA SER A 84 -5.36 -4.43 5.65
C SER A 84 -4.53 -5.70 5.69
N GLN A 85 -3.25 -5.61 5.35
CA GLN A 85 -2.35 -6.75 5.38
C GLN A 85 -2.08 -7.22 6.80
N GLN A 86 -1.88 -6.30 7.74
CA GLN A 86 -1.70 -6.64 9.14
C GLN A 86 -2.92 -7.35 9.70
N ASN A 87 -4.12 -6.88 9.36
CA ASN A 87 -5.36 -7.51 9.79
C ASN A 87 -5.49 -8.91 9.21
N LYS A 88 -5.13 -9.09 7.95
CA LYS A 88 -5.14 -10.43 7.32
C LYS A 88 -4.17 -11.37 8.03
N ARG A 89 -2.99 -10.90 8.37
CA ARG A 89 -1.99 -11.70 9.11
C ARG A 89 -2.50 -12.06 10.50
N ARG A 90 -3.12 -11.12 11.18
CA ARG A 90 -3.69 -11.34 12.51
C ARG A 90 -4.79 -12.37 12.46
N LEU A 91 -5.70 -12.24 11.51
CA LEU A 91 -6.80 -13.20 11.34
C LEU A 91 -6.28 -14.58 10.96
N ARG A 92 -5.30 -14.64 10.06
CA ARG A 92 -4.69 -15.90 9.68
C ARG A 92 -4.01 -16.58 10.86
N TRP A 93 -3.27 -15.81 11.66
CA TRP A 93 -2.61 -16.32 12.84
C TRP A 93 -3.61 -16.86 13.85
N LYS A 94 -4.68 -16.11 14.11
CA LYS A 94 -5.75 -16.55 15.00
C LYS A 94 -6.43 -17.82 14.50
N THR A 95 -6.72 -17.88 13.22
CA THR A 95 -7.32 -19.04 12.59
C THR A 95 -6.40 -20.25 12.69
N MET A 96 -5.12 -20.07 12.39
CA MET A 96 -4.14 -21.14 12.49
C MET A 96 -4.00 -21.63 13.94
N ASN A 97 -4.01 -20.71 14.91
CA ASN A 97 -3.96 -21.08 16.31
C ASN A 97 -5.18 -21.87 16.74
N LEU A 98 -6.35 -21.41 16.35
CA LEU A 98 -7.61 -22.13 16.65
C LEU A 98 -7.63 -23.50 15.99
N LEU A 99 -7.26 -23.58 14.72
CA LEU A 99 -7.19 -24.83 14.00
C LEU A 99 -6.09 -25.74 14.57
N GLY A 100 -4.97 -25.14 15.00
CA GLY A 100 -3.91 -25.89 15.62
C GLY A 100 -4.34 -26.57 16.91
N GLN A 101 -5.08 -25.85 17.74
CA GLN A 101 -5.59 -26.41 18.98
C GLN A 101 -6.68 -27.45 18.75
N ASN A 102 -7.64 -27.12 17.89
CA ASN A 102 -8.77 -28.00 17.60
C ASN A 102 -8.41 -29.07 16.58
N GLY A 103 -7.60 -28.71 15.60
CA GLY A 103 -7.17 -29.62 14.55
C GLY A 103 -6.28 -30.72 15.04
N LEU A 104 -5.40 -30.43 16.00
CA LEU A 104 -4.55 -31.44 16.63
C LEU A 104 -5.39 -32.46 17.40
N CYS A 105 -6.40 -31.96 18.10
CA CYS A 105 -7.33 -32.85 18.81
C CYS A 105 -8.12 -33.71 17.83
N SER A 106 -8.50 -33.14 16.70
CA SER A 106 -9.24 -33.86 15.68
C SER A 106 -8.38 -34.87 14.92
N ALA A 107 -7.11 -34.53 14.72
CA ALA A 107 -6.17 -35.39 14.02
C ALA A 107 -5.70 -36.55 14.88
N ALA A 108 -5.76 -36.37 16.17
CA ALA A 108 -5.43 -37.43 17.08
C ALA A 108 -6.56 -38.45 17.25
#